data_65df01775df91fff49c5cfb89fe56bb9
#
_entry.id   65df01775df91fff49c5cfb89fe56bb9
#
_cell.length_a   1.000
_cell.length_b   1.000
_cell.length_c   1.000
_cell.angle_alpha   90.00
_cell.angle_beta   90.00
_cell.angle_gamma   90.00
#
_symmetry.space_group_name_H-M   'P 1'
#
loop_
_entity.id
_entity.type
_entity.pdbx_description
1 polymer ?
#
loop_
_entity_poly.entity_id
_entity_poly.type
_entity_poly.pdbx_seq_one_letter_code
_entity_poly.pdbx_strand_id
1 'polypeptide(L)'
;QGLARRESRRMRGRDVCLLWSDEATAARWAHSVASNPRIKDFSLTEMLASVLPGLAQHRRLVGLDWLGDEVIVELDPMDFAERLRIACLDAFVRSVEKMDAVFTIEGPYGPALLRSQTKPEGLVLPCWANPGEAYSRLEGPWREMLVIKTPLSDFIGERLAWLSRKGHLVGPDYQDGPG
;
A
#
# COMPACT_ATOMS: atom_id res chain seq x y z
N GLN A 1 0.37 -10.37 -22.57
CA GLN A 1 1.47 -10.91 -21.78
C GLN A 1 1.01 -11.01 -20.33
N GLY A 2 1.05 -12.20 -19.72
CA GLY A 2 0.57 -12.43 -18.36
C GLY A 2 1.72 -12.59 -17.37
N LEU A 3 1.41 -12.53 -16.09
CA LEU A 3 2.35 -12.85 -15.01
C LEU A 3 2.80 -14.31 -15.11
N ALA A 4 4.03 -14.61 -14.64
CA ALA A 4 4.52 -15.97 -14.54
C ALA A 4 3.59 -16.82 -13.67
N ARG A 5 3.32 -18.04 -14.09
CA ARG A 5 2.35 -18.93 -13.43
C ARG A 5 2.87 -20.34 -13.33
N ARG A 6 2.44 -21.04 -12.29
CA ARG A 6 2.59 -22.49 -12.13
C ARG A 6 1.30 -23.07 -11.54
N GLU A 7 1.11 -24.38 -11.66
CA GLU A 7 0.03 -25.07 -10.96
C GLU A 7 0.33 -25.11 -9.46
N SER A 8 -0.70 -24.87 -8.64
CA SER A 8 -0.59 -24.93 -7.18
C SER A 8 -0.27 -26.35 -6.71
N ARG A 9 0.67 -26.47 -5.78
CA ARG A 9 0.94 -27.73 -5.10
C ARG A 9 -0.04 -28.02 -3.97
N ARG A 10 -0.72 -26.97 -3.47
CA ARG A 10 -1.67 -27.07 -2.34
C ARG A 10 -3.11 -27.23 -2.80
N MET A 11 -3.47 -26.60 -3.91
CA MET A 11 -4.84 -26.57 -4.44
C MET A 11 -4.88 -27.03 -5.90
N ARG A 12 -5.20 -28.29 -6.10
CA ARG A 12 -5.28 -28.90 -7.43
C ARG A 12 -6.18 -28.11 -8.38
N GLY A 13 -5.70 -27.82 -9.57
CA GLY A 13 -6.43 -27.09 -10.60
C GLY A 13 -6.48 -25.57 -10.39
N ARG A 14 -5.69 -25.01 -9.48
CA ARG A 14 -5.50 -23.55 -9.34
C ARG A 14 -4.10 -23.14 -9.81
N ASP A 15 -4.04 -22.01 -10.49
CA ASP A 15 -2.77 -21.37 -10.86
C ASP A 15 -2.23 -20.52 -9.70
N VAL A 16 -0.92 -20.54 -9.56
CA VAL A 16 -0.16 -19.65 -8.68
C VAL A 16 0.54 -18.60 -9.53
N CYS A 17 0.31 -17.33 -9.29
CA CYS A 17 1.07 -16.23 -9.85
C CYS A 17 2.30 -15.99 -8.98
N LEU A 18 3.47 -15.96 -9.62
CA LEU A 18 4.74 -15.83 -8.93
C LEU A 18 5.11 -14.37 -8.77
N LEU A 19 5.43 -13.98 -7.55
CA LEU A 19 5.88 -12.64 -7.17
C LEU A 19 7.19 -12.76 -6.37
N TRP A 20 8.08 -11.79 -6.54
CA TRP A 20 9.34 -11.71 -5.82
C TRP A 20 9.47 -10.36 -5.13
N SER A 21 10.08 -10.36 -3.96
CA SER A 21 10.37 -9.16 -3.18
C SER A 21 11.54 -8.35 -3.71
N ASP A 22 12.39 -8.97 -4.55
CA ASP A 22 13.54 -8.30 -5.17
C ASP A 22 13.73 -8.70 -6.65
N GLU A 23 14.23 -7.74 -7.42
CA GLU A 23 14.47 -7.89 -8.87
C GLU A 23 15.53 -8.95 -9.18
N ALA A 24 16.59 -9.06 -8.37
CA ALA A 24 17.69 -9.97 -8.65
C ALA A 24 17.23 -11.44 -8.53
N THR A 25 16.38 -11.76 -7.58
CA THR A 25 15.80 -13.09 -7.41
C THR A 25 14.80 -13.38 -8.52
N ALA A 26 13.94 -12.41 -8.88
CA ALA A 26 13.04 -12.51 -10.03
C ALA A 26 13.81 -12.77 -11.33
N ALA A 27 14.90 -12.04 -11.58
CA ALA A 27 15.75 -12.19 -12.76
C ALA A 27 16.39 -13.57 -12.84
N ARG A 28 16.99 -14.04 -11.75
CA ARG A 28 17.61 -15.39 -11.70
C ARG A 28 16.62 -16.48 -12.07
N TRP A 29 15.42 -16.42 -11.47
CA TRP A 29 14.37 -17.39 -11.78
C TRP A 29 13.92 -17.27 -13.24
N ALA A 30 13.65 -16.06 -13.71
CA ALA A 30 13.15 -15.80 -15.05
C ALA A 30 14.12 -16.29 -16.13
N HIS A 31 15.42 -16.06 -15.95
CA HIS A 31 16.46 -16.57 -16.85
C HIS A 31 16.61 -18.10 -16.84
N SER A 32 16.23 -18.76 -15.75
CA SER A 32 16.25 -20.23 -15.70
C SER A 32 15.14 -20.88 -16.51
N VAL A 33 14.06 -20.14 -16.83
CA VAL A 33 12.86 -20.71 -17.51
C VAL A 33 12.57 -20.07 -18.87
N ALA A 34 13.22 -18.96 -19.21
CA ALA A 34 13.01 -18.27 -20.48
C ALA A 34 14.31 -17.60 -20.99
N SER A 35 14.51 -17.61 -22.31
CA SER A 35 15.68 -16.99 -22.94
C SER A 35 15.65 -15.46 -23.01
N ASN A 36 14.47 -14.85 -22.92
CA ASN A 36 14.31 -13.38 -22.90
C ASN A 36 13.15 -12.98 -21.97
N PRO A 37 13.33 -13.11 -20.64
CA PRO A 37 12.30 -12.79 -19.68
C PRO A 37 12.10 -11.26 -19.59
N ARG A 38 10.86 -10.86 -19.31
CA ARG A 38 10.53 -9.48 -18.93
C ARG A 38 10.12 -9.46 -17.47
N ILE A 39 10.82 -8.67 -16.69
CA ILE A 39 10.43 -8.38 -15.30
C ILE A 39 9.56 -7.13 -15.32
N LYS A 40 8.52 -7.12 -14.51
CA LYS A 40 7.64 -5.98 -14.30
C LYS A 40 7.58 -5.67 -12.82
N ASP A 41 7.90 -4.45 -12.47
CA ASP A 41 7.72 -3.92 -11.14
C ASP A 41 6.28 -3.45 -10.94
N PHE A 42 5.80 -3.61 -9.73
CA PHE A 42 4.52 -3.08 -9.28
C PHE A 42 4.74 -2.20 -8.06
N SER A 43 4.20 -1.00 -8.08
CA SER A 43 4.09 -0.23 -6.85
C SER A 43 3.17 -0.94 -5.85
N LEU A 44 3.33 -0.65 -4.56
CA LEU A 44 2.44 -1.21 -3.53
C LEU A 44 0.98 -0.81 -3.78
N THR A 45 0.74 0.42 -4.21
CA THR A 45 -0.61 0.90 -4.58
C THR A 45 -1.19 0.08 -5.74
N GLU A 46 -0.42 -0.13 -6.83
CA GLU A 46 -0.87 -0.94 -7.98
C GLU A 46 -1.12 -2.40 -7.56
N MET A 47 -0.27 -2.94 -6.69
CA MET A 47 -0.43 -4.28 -6.14
C MET A 47 -1.75 -4.43 -5.38
N LEU A 48 -2.04 -3.50 -4.45
CA LEU A 48 -3.23 -3.55 -3.60
C LEU A 48 -4.52 -3.17 -4.34
N ALA A 49 -4.45 -2.22 -5.29
CA ALA A 49 -5.65 -1.70 -5.96
C ALA A 49 -6.09 -2.54 -7.17
N SER A 50 -5.16 -3.21 -7.86
CA SER A 50 -5.50 -3.88 -9.11
C SER A 50 -4.96 -5.30 -9.24
N VAL A 51 -3.68 -5.54 -8.92
CA VAL A 51 -3.05 -6.84 -9.16
C VAL A 51 -3.67 -7.93 -8.30
N LEU A 52 -3.68 -7.76 -6.97
CA LEU A 52 -4.22 -8.76 -6.05
C LEU A 52 -5.73 -8.97 -6.21
N PRO A 53 -6.57 -7.92 -6.32
CA PRO A 53 -7.99 -8.10 -6.65
C PRO A 53 -8.22 -8.84 -7.97
N GLY A 54 -7.44 -8.51 -9.01
CA GLY A 54 -7.52 -9.22 -10.30
C GLY A 54 -7.15 -10.69 -10.19
N LEU A 55 -6.14 -11.05 -9.40
CA LEU A 55 -5.79 -12.45 -9.14
C LEU A 55 -6.90 -13.18 -8.39
N ALA A 56 -7.50 -12.55 -7.38
CA ALA A 56 -8.61 -13.11 -6.61
C ALA A 56 -9.83 -13.36 -7.51
N GLN A 57 -10.20 -12.41 -8.37
CA GLN A 57 -11.31 -12.54 -9.32
C GLN A 57 -11.13 -13.75 -10.26
N HIS A 58 -9.89 -14.03 -10.63
CA HIS A 58 -9.56 -15.19 -11.47
C HIS A 58 -9.26 -16.46 -10.66
N ARG A 59 -9.55 -16.48 -9.36
CA ARG A 59 -9.32 -17.62 -8.44
C ARG A 59 -7.88 -18.13 -8.45
N ARG A 60 -6.90 -17.24 -8.65
CA ARG A 60 -5.49 -17.56 -8.62
C ARG A 60 -4.93 -17.37 -7.22
N LEU A 61 -3.83 -18.03 -6.95
CA LEU A 61 -3.04 -17.85 -5.73
C LEU A 61 -1.83 -16.96 -6.02
N VAL A 62 -1.20 -16.48 -4.96
CA VAL A 62 0.09 -15.79 -4.99
C VAL A 62 1.16 -16.70 -4.43
N GLY A 63 2.26 -16.90 -5.17
CA GLY A 63 3.46 -17.56 -4.70
C GLY A 63 4.57 -16.56 -4.48
N LEU A 64 5.09 -16.49 -3.27
CA LEU A 64 6.10 -15.50 -2.89
C LEU A 64 7.50 -16.10 -2.93
N ASP A 65 8.46 -15.31 -3.48
CA ASP A 65 9.90 -15.58 -3.50
C ASP A 65 10.25 -17.02 -3.92
N TRP A 66 9.61 -17.46 -4.99
CA TRP A 66 9.76 -18.82 -5.50
C TRP A 66 11.19 -19.08 -6.01
N LEU A 67 11.88 -20.01 -5.40
CA LEU A 67 13.23 -20.43 -5.76
C LEU A 67 13.23 -21.89 -6.21
N GLY A 68 13.62 -22.14 -7.45
CA GLY A 68 13.68 -23.50 -8.01
C GLY A 68 12.32 -24.19 -8.04
N ASP A 69 12.28 -25.42 -7.52
CA ASP A 69 11.03 -26.19 -7.40
C ASP A 69 10.40 -26.12 -6.01
N GLU A 70 10.98 -25.37 -5.09
CA GLU A 70 10.46 -25.22 -3.74
C GLU A 70 9.51 -24.02 -3.66
N VAL A 71 8.27 -24.29 -3.27
CA VAL A 71 7.27 -23.26 -2.95
C VAL A 71 7.43 -22.90 -1.50
N ILE A 72 7.84 -21.68 -1.23
CA ILE A 72 7.95 -21.23 0.15
C ILE A 72 6.58 -20.93 0.72
N VAL A 73 5.75 -20.16 0.01
CA VAL A 73 4.42 -19.76 0.48
C VAL A 73 3.46 -19.60 -0.69
N GLU A 74 2.29 -20.26 -0.63
CA GLU A 74 1.13 -19.97 -1.47
C GLU A 74 0.03 -19.34 -0.62
N LEU A 75 -0.46 -18.17 -1.02
CA LEU A 75 -1.46 -17.39 -0.30
C LEU A 75 -2.65 -17.07 -1.17
N ASP A 76 -3.81 -16.90 -0.55
CA ASP A 76 -4.91 -16.19 -1.19
C ASP A 76 -4.52 -14.73 -1.43
N PRO A 77 -4.83 -14.13 -2.59
CA PRO A 77 -4.46 -12.75 -2.88
C PRO A 77 -5.02 -11.73 -1.89
N MET A 78 -6.23 -11.96 -1.37
CA MET A 78 -6.83 -11.01 -0.43
C MET A 78 -6.25 -11.14 0.98
N ASP A 79 -5.89 -12.35 1.40
CA ASP A 79 -5.12 -12.55 2.65
C ASP A 79 -3.75 -11.89 2.55
N PHE A 80 -3.10 -11.97 1.40
CA PHE A 80 -1.82 -11.30 1.17
C PHE A 80 -1.99 -9.77 1.16
N ALA A 81 -3.03 -9.24 0.52
CA ALA A 81 -3.34 -7.82 0.53
C ALA A 81 -3.54 -7.28 1.96
N GLU A 82 -4.24 -8.03 2.81
CA GLU A 82 -4.45 -7.64 4.21
C GLU A 82 -3.14 -7.62 5.01
N ARG A 83 -2.30 -8.63 4.83
CA ARG A 83 -0.97 -8.66 5.47
C ARG A 83 -0.08 -7.49 5.03
N LEU A 84 -0.14 -7.11 3.75
CA LEU A 84 0.59 -5.93 3.25
C LEU A 84 0.07 -4.65 3.89
N ARG A 85 -1.25 -4.46 4.00
CA ARG A 85 -1.84 -3.29 4.67
C ARG A 85 -1.43 -3.19 6.13
N ILE A 86 -1.46 -4.30 6.86
CA ILE A 86 -1.01 -4.35 8.26
C ILE A 86 0.47 -3.98 8.36
N ALA A 87 1.32 -4.54 7.51
CA ALA A 87 2.76 -4.23 7.51
C ALA A 87 3.04 -2.75 7.20
N CYS A 88 2.27 -2.13 6.29
CA CYS A 88 2.37 -0.70 6.00
C CYS A 88 1.94 0.15 7.21
N LEU A 89 0.84 -0.21 7.86
CA LEU A 89 0.39 0.49 9.06
C LEU A 89 1.42 0.39 10.19
N ASP A 90 1.97 -0.80 10.43
CA ASP A 90 3.03 -1.01 11.42
C ASP A 90 4.30 -0.20 11.10
N ALA A 91 4.67 -0.09 9.83
CA ALA A 91 5.80 0.72 9.39
C ALA A 91 5.54 2.21 9.63
N PHE A 92 4.33 2.70 9.31
CA PHE A 92 3.90 4.06 9.61
C PHE A 92 3.95 4.35 11.11
N VAL A 93 3.35 3.48 11.95
CA VAL A 93 3.33 3.65 13.41
C VAL A 93 4.76 3.76 13.95
N ARG A 94 5.67 2.83 13.60
CA ARG A 94 7.08 2.91 14.00
C ARG A 94 7.77 4.19 13.56
N SER A 95 7.42 4.70 12.39
CA SER A 95 8.02 5.92 11.85
C SER A 95 7.54 7.17 12.62
N VAL A 96 6.24 7.27 12.91
CA VAL A 96 5.71 8.40 13.69
C VAL A 96 6.18 8.38 15.15
N GLU A 97 6.32 7.20 15.76
CA GLU A 97 6.91 7.04 17.09
C GLU A 97 8.35 7.55 17.13
N LYS A 98 9.17 7.20 16.15
CA LYS A 98 10.55 7.67 16.02
C LYS A 98 10.65 9.19 15.80
N MET A 99 9.72 9.75 15.03
CA MET A 99 9.68 11.18 14.70
C MET A 99 9.01 12.02 15.78
N ASP A 100 8.27 11.38 16.69
CA ASP A 100 7.39 12.00 17.69
C ASP A 100 6.44 13.04 17.06
N ALA A 101 6.00 12.78 15.84
CA ALA A 101 5.16 13.70 15.08
C ALA A 101 4.47 13.02 13.90
N VAL A 102 3.33 13.60 13.50
CA VAL A 102 2.60 13.30 12.27
C VAL A 102 2.55 14.56 11.41
N PHE A 103 2.69 14.41 10.12
CA PHE A 103 2.61 15.50 9.15
C PHE A 103 1.27 15.43 8.39
N THR A 104 0.58 16.57 8.29
CA THR A 104 -0.66 16.73 7.55
C THR A 104 -0.54 17.92 6.59
N ILE A 105 -1.45 18.03 5.63
CA ILE A 105 -1.55 19.19 4.76
C ILE A 105 -2.77 19.99 5.17
N GLU A 106 -2.60 21.29 5.41
CA GLU A 106 -3.66 22.18 5.88
C GLU A 106 -3.70 23.48 5.06
N GLY A 107 -4.89 23.92 4.79
CA GLY A 107 -5.17 25.22 4.16
C GLY A 107 -5.86 26.19 5.11
N PRO A 108 -6.24 27.38 4.65
CA PRO A 108 -6.89 28.40 5.47
C PRO A 108 -8.25 27.95 6.04
N TYR A 109 -8.86 26.93 5.47
CA TYR A 109 -10.15 26.40 5.89
C TYR A 109 -10.05 25.08 6.69
N GLY A 110 -8.85 24.66 7.02
CA GLY A 110 -8.59 23.44 7.79
C GLY A 110 -7.79 22.38 7.03
N PRO A 111 -7.76 21.15 7.54
CA PRO A 111 -6.98 20.09 6.96
C PRO A 111 -7.52 19.65 5.59
N ALA A 112 -6.61 19.25 4.71
CA ALA A 112 -6.95 18.60 3.45
C ALA A 112 -7.67 17.29 3.77
N LEU A 113 -8.91 17.15 3.30
CA LEU A 113 -9.71 15.94 3.46
C LEU A 113 -10.10 15.39 2.09
N LEU A 114 -9.98 14.08 1.93
CA LEU A 114 -10.32 13.36 0.72
C LEU A 114 -11.57 12.50 0.91
N ARG A 115 -12.26 12.19 -0.15
CA ARG A 115 -13.36 11.21 -0.08
C ARG A 115 -12.81 9.81 0.17
N SER A 116 -13.41 9.09 1.09
CA SER A 116 -13.06 7.70 1.34
C SER A 116 -13.53 6.81 0.19
N GLN A 117 -12.65 5.93 -0.29
CA GLN A 117 -13.01 4.90 -1.26
C GLN A 117 -13.71 3.71 -0.60
N THR A 118 -13.55 3.54 0.71
CA THR A 118 -14.10 2.40 1.46
C THR A 118 -15.35 2.75 2.27
N LYS A 119 -15.56 4.04 2.58
CA LYS A 119 -16.71 4.54 3.35
C LYS A 119 -17.35 5.71 2.62
N PRO A 120 -18.46 5.53 1.90
CA PRO A 120 -19.02 6.54 0.98
C PRO A 120 -19.30 7.92 1.60
N GLU A 121 -19.67 7.99 2.87
CA GLU A 121 -19.94 9.25 3.60
C GLU A 121 -18.72 9.74 4.40
N GLY A 122 -17.62 8.98 4.42
CA GLY A 122 -16.43 9.29 5.19
C GLY A 122 -15.45 10.14 4.41
N LEU A 123 -14.81 11.08 5.11
CA LEU A 123 -13.64 11.76 4.61
C LEU A 123 -12.39 11.11 5.22
N VAL A 124 -11.28 11.19 4.51
CA VAL A 124 -9.97 10.68 4.95
C VAL A 124 -9.05 11.87 5.16
N LEU A 125 -8.42 11.94 6.32
CA LEU A 125 -7.29 12.82 6.57
C LEU A 125 -6.01 12.12 6.10
N PRO A 126 -5.39 12.54 5.00
CA PRO A 126 -4.08 12.03 4.61
C PRO A 126 -3.04 12.52 5.61
N CYS A 127 -2.15 11.64 6.01
CA CYS A 127 -1.06 11.96 6.93
C CYS A 127 0.19 11.15 6.60
N TRP A 128 1.34 11.67 7.00
CA TRP A 128 2.65 11.11 6.69
C TRP A 128 3.55 11.07 7.92
N ALA A 129 4.38 10.06 7.98
CA ALA A 129 5.46 9.97 8.98
C ALA A 129 6.69 10.79 8.57
N ASN A 130 6.85 11.07 7.27
CA ASN A 130 7.98 11.80 6.70
C ASN A 130 7.51 13.14 6.10
N PRO A 131 8.09 14.30 6.55
CA PRO A 131 7.71 15.59 5.98
C PRO A 131 8.00 15.70 4.47
N GLY A 132 9.08 15.08 3.97
CA GLY A 132 9.42 15.11 2.55
C GLY A 132 8.33 14.48 1.67
N GLU A 133 7.67 13.43 2.15
CA GLU A 133 6.54 12.83 1.45
C GLU A 133 5.32 13.75 1.45
N ALA A 134 5.00 14.39 2.58
CA ALA A 134 3.93 15.37 2.63
C ALA A 134 4.20 16.57 1.69
N TYR A 135 5.43 17.08 1.68
CA TYR A 135 5.82 18.18 0.78
C TYR A 135 5.72 17.79 -0.69
N SER A 136 6.04 16.55 -1.05
CA SER A 136 5.92 16.07 -2.44
C SER A 136 4.48 16.00 -2.95
N ARG A 137 3.49 16.11 -2.05
CA ARG A 137 2.05 16.11 -2.37
C ARG A 137 1.45 17.51 -2.54
N LEU A 138 2.24 18.58 -2.36
CA LEU A 138 1.76 19.97 -2.57
C LEU A 138 1.61 20.29 -4.05
N GLU A 139 0.71 19.57 -4.72
CA GLU A 139 0.39 19.72 -6.13
C GLU A 139 -1.11 19.95 -6.33
N GLY A 140 -1.50 20.42 -7.53
CA GLY A 140 -2.90 20.65 -7.89
C GLY A 140 -3.62 21.52 -6.85
N PRO A 141 -4.76 21.08 -6.29
CA PRO A 141 -5.52 21.82 -5.28
C PRO A 141 -4.78 22.07 -3.97
N TRP A 142 -3.72 21.29 -3.66
CA TRP A 142 -2.94 21.44 -2.42
C TRP A 142 -1.71 22.32 -2.58
N ARG A 143 -1.45 22.85 -3.77
CA ARG A 143 -0.24 23.64 -4.08
C ARG A 143 -0.01 24.83 -3.14
N GLU A 144 -1.09 25.47 -2.69
CA GLU A 144 -1.04 26.65 -1.81
C GLU A 144 -1.27 26.31 -0.33
N MET A 145 -1.37 25.03 0.00
CA MET A 145 -1.51 24.57 1.38
C MET A 145 -0.15 24.41 2.05
N LEU A 146 -0.15 24.18 3.35
CA LEU A 146 1.03 24.04 4.17
C LEU A 146 1.14 22.64 4.75
N VAL A 147 2.36 22.13 4.84
CA VAL A 147 2.65 20.93 5.64
C VAL A 147 2.73 21.32 7.09
N ILE A 148 1.86 20.76 7.90
CA ILE A 148 1.79 21.00 9.35
C ILE A 148 2.37 19.81 10.10
N LYS A 149 3.33 20.09 10.98
CA LYS A 149 3.86 19.13 11.94
C LYS A 149 3.01 19.15 13.20
N THR A 150 2.38 18.03 13.54
CA THR A 150 1.61 17.87 14.78
C THR A 150 2.35 16.90 15.69
N PRO A 151 2.68 17.27 16.96
CA PRO A 151 3.23 16.34 17.94
C PRO A 151 2.37 15.09 18.07
N LEU A 152 2.99 13.94 18.26
CA LEU A 152 2.26 12.67 18.30
C LEU A 152 1.21 12.64 19.41
N SER A 153 1.52 13.21 20.59
CA SER A 153 0.58 13.37 21.70
C SER A 153 -0.69 14.11 21.31
N ASP A 154 -0.53 15.25 20.60
CA ASP A 154 -1.65 16.12 20.19
C ASP A 154 -2.44 15.47 19.06
N PHE A 155 -1.74 14.79 18.15
CA PHE A 155 -2.40 14.03 17.09
C PHE A 155 -3.31 12.94 17.68
N ILE A 156 -2.81 12.16 18.63
CA ILE A 156 -3.58 11.11 19.31
C ILE A 156 -4.72 11.70 20.15
N GLY A 157 -4.40 12.67 21.00
CA GLY A 157 -5.35 13.23 21.99
C GLY A 157 -6.45 14.08 21.38
N GLU A 158 -6.12 14.89 20.40
CA GLU A 158 -7.04 15.87 19.83
C GLU A 158 -7.51 15.54 18.41
N ARG A 159 -6.56 15.29 17.51
CA ARG A 159 -6.86 15.12 16.08
C ARG A 159 -7.63 13.83 15.82
N LEU A 160 -7.18 12.69 16.36
CA LEU A 160 -7.90 11.41 16.21
C LEU A 160 -9.28 11.47 16.88
N ALA A 161 -9.39 12.10 18.05
CA ALA A 161 -10.67 12.28 18.71
C ALA A 161 -11.65 13.13 17.87
N TRP A 162 -11.14 14.20 17.22
CA TRP A 162 -11.94 15.02 16.32
C TRP A 162 -12.41 14.23 15.08
N LEU A 163 -11.50 13.50 14.42
CA LEU A 163 -11.83 12.66 13.28
C LEU A 163 -12.89 11.62 13.63
N SER A 164 -12.73 10.94 14.77
CA SER A 164 -13.69 9.94 15.26
C SER A 164 -15.08 10.52 15.45
N ARG A 165 -15.21 11.69 16.10
CA ARG A 165 -16.50 12.36 16.28
C ARG A 165 -17.18 12.75 14.96
N LYS A 166 -16.40 13.02 13.92
CA LYS A 166 -16.90 13.37 12.59
C LYS A 166 -17.13 12.15 11.68
N GLY A 167 -16.78 10.96 12.16
CA GLY A 167 -16.86 9.73 11.36
C GLY A 167 -15.84 9.70 10.21
N HIS A 168 -14.77 10.50 10.31
CA HIS A 168 -13.70 10.54 9.34
C HIS A 168 -12.65 9.48 9.62
N LEU A 169 -11.85 9.17 8.61
CA LEU A 169 -10.79 8.17 8.63
C LEU A 169 -9.41 8.84 8.59
N VAL A 170 -8.39 8.08 8.94
CA VAL A 170 -6.98 8.44 8.75
C VAL A 170 -6.44 7.65 7.55
N GLY A 171 -5.69 8.32 6.68
CA GLY A 171 -4.98 7.71 5.55
C GLY A 171 -3.46 7.81 5.76
N PRO A 172 -2.83 6.82 6.44
CA PRO A 172 -1.39 6.82 6.66
C PRO A 172 -0.62 6.69 5.35
N ASP A 173 0.47 7.47 5.22
CA ASP A 173 1.38 7.47 4.07
C ASP A 173 0.64 7.46 2.72
N TYR A 174 -0.35 8.34 2.61
CA TYR A 174 -1.27 8.41 1.47
C TYR A 174 -0.51 8.67 0.18
N GLN A 175 -0.64 7.77 -0.79
CA GLN A 175 0.13 7.78 -2.03
C GLN A 175 -0.57 8.48 -3.20
N ASP A 176 -1.91 8.52 -3.19
CA ASP A 176 -2.67 9.16 -4.26
C ASP A 176 -2.72 10.67 -4.05
N GLY A 177 -2.68 11.45 -5.13
CA GLY A 177 -2.88 12.89 -5.09
C GLY A 177 -4.36 13.26 -4.89
N PRO A 178 -4.67 14.55 -4.77
CA PRO A 178 -6.05 15.03 -4.80
C PRO A 178 -6.64 14.69 -6.17
N GLY A 179 -7.66 13.80 -6.16
CA GLY A 179 -8.42 13.44 -7.35
C GLY A 179 -9.28 14.58 -7.87
#